data_bdb5cd7b65aea543aa21c5fe4339e476
#
_entry.id   bdb5cd7b65aea543aa21c5fe4339e476
#
_cell.length_a   1.000
_cell.length_b   1.000
_cell.length_c   1.000
_cell.angle_alpha   90.00
_cell.angle_beta   90.00
_cell.angle_gamma   90.00
#
_symmetry.space_group_name_H-M   'P 1'
#
loop_
_entity.id
_entity.type
_entity.pdbx_description
1 polymer ?
#
loop_
_entity_poly.entity_id
_entity_poly.type
_entity_poly.pdbx_seq_one_letter_code
_entity_poly.pdbx_strand_id
1 'polypeptide(L)'
;MIDAVCYNNESGCLELLDQTLLPVETKRVKCCTEHEVAHAIVTMKVRGAPAIGVAAAYGIALGLKNPANQASNLTLTLDSICRLLAATRPTAVNLFWAIERVKAAVAGQAGGNFGTAAAIALKEAHAIKAEDIE
;
A
#
# COMPACT_ATOMS: atom_id res chain seq x y z
N MET A 1 13.26 -12.17 13.01
CA MET A 1 12.90 -10.75 12.80
C MET A 1 11.41 -10.59 12.58
N ILE A 2 10.79 -9.61 13.22
CA ILE A 2 9.36 -9.35 13.05
C ILE A 2 9.14 -8.57 11.76
N ASP A 3 8.26 -9.08 10.91
CA ASP A 3 7.93 -8.44 9.65
C ASP A 3 6.94 -7.29 9.91
N ALA A 4 7.37 -6.06 9.65
CA ALA A 4 6.56 -4.88 9.93
C ALA A 4 5.37 -4.73 8.97
N VAL A 5 5.48 -5.26 7.76
CA VAL A 5 4.44 -5.17 6.73
C VAL A 5 4.21 -6.56 6.17
N CYS A 6 3.02 -7.10 6.36
CA CYS A 6 2.70 -8.47 5.93
C CYS A 6 1.35 -8.52 5.21
N TYR A 7 1.33 -9.03 3.99
CA TYR A 7 0.09 -9.22 3.25
C TYR A 7 -0.49 -10.60 3.55
N ASN A 8 -1.73 -10.64 4.04
CA ASN A 8 -2.41 -11.89 4.35
C ASN A 8 -3.19 -12.35 3.12
N ASN A 9 -2.73 -13.43 2.48
CA ASN A 9 -3.35 -13.93 1.25
C ASN A 9 -4.76 -14.48 1.49
N GLU A 10 -5.04 -14.98 2.68
CA GLU A 10 -6.36 -15.54 2.98
C GLU A 10 -7.43 -14.46 3.11
N SER A 11 -7.13 -13.39 3.84
CA SER A 11 -8.08 -12.30 4.04
C SER A 11 -8.02 -11.27 2.93
N GLY A 12 -6.92 -11.20 2.18
CA GLY A 12 -6.70 -10.18 1.19
C GLY A 12 -6.46 -8.81 1.79
N CYS A 13 -6.01 -8.77 3.05
CA CYS A 13 -5.76 -7.51 3.77
C CYS A 13 -4.31 -7.41 4.18
N LEU A 14 -3.86 -6.20 4.43
CA LEU A 14 -2.51 -5.92 4.87
C LEU A 14 -2.47 -5.85 6.39
N GLU A 15 -1.44 -6.46 6.99
CA GLU A 15 -1.22 -6.38 8.42
C GLU A 15 0.06 -5.60 8.70
N LEU A 16 -0.07 -4.57 9.50
CA LEU A 16 1.04 -3.68 9.85
C LEU A 16 1.36 -3.80 11.33
N LEU A 17 2.64 -3.92 11.65
CA LEU A 17 3.08 -3.90 13.05
C LEU A 17 2.93 -2.49 13.59
N ASP A 18 2.19 -2.35 14.68
CA ASP A 18 1.96 -1.03 15.29
C ASP A 18 3.21 -0.57 16.02
N GLN A 19 3.97 0.31 15.38
CA GLN A 19 5.24 0.80 15.91
C GLN A 19 5.06 1.69 17.13
N THR A 20 3.86 2.24 17.32
CA THR A 20 3.61 3.14 18.46
C THR A 20 3.60 2.38 19.78
N LEU A 21 3.39 1.07 19.76
CA LEU A 21 3.30 0.24 20.96
C LEU A 21 4.63 -0.41 21.36
N LEU A 22 5.62 -0.37 20.49
CA LEU A 22 6.91 -0.96 20.78
C LEU A 22 7.71 -0.11 21.77
N PRO A 23 8.53 -0.72 22.63
CA PRO A 23 8.77 -2.15 22.80
C PRO A 23 7.82 -2.85 23.77
N VAL A 24 6.87 -2.14 24.33
CA VAL A 24 5.99 -2.65 25.39
C VAL A 24 5.06 -3.77 24.88
N GLU A 25 4.54 -3.59 23.70
CA GLU A 25 3.56 -4.51 23.15
C GLU A 25 3.80 -4.73 21.65
N THR A 26 3.54 -5.96 21.19
CA THR A 26 3.61 -6.29 19.78
C THR A 26 2.19 -6.53 19.29
N LYS A 27 1.69 -5.65 18.43
CA LYS A 27 0.32 -5.73 17.93
C LYS A 27 0.29 -5.40 16.45
N ARG A 28 -0.53 -6.12 15.69
CA ARG A 28 -0.70 -5.86 14.27
C ARG A 28 -2.02 -5.16 14.01
N VAL A 29 -2.00 -4.20 13.10
CA VAL A 29 -3.18 -3.48 12.65
C VAL A 29 -3.57 -4.05 11.28
N LYS A 30 -4.82 -4.48 11.15
CA LYS A 30 -5.33 -5.03 9.90
C LYS A 30 -5.89 -3.89 9.05
N CYS A 31 -5.39 -3.76 7.84
CA CYS A 31 -5.84 -2.75 6.88
C CYS A 31 -6.39 -3.43 5.64
N CYS A 32 -7.66 -3.22 5.35
CA CYS A 32 -8.32 -3.84 4.21
C CYS A 32 -8.65 -2.85 3.10
N THR A 33 -8.48 -1.55 3.35
CA THR A 33 -8.71 -0.52 2.37
C THR A 33 -7.52 0.45 2.31
N GLU A 34 -7.46 1.20 1.23
CA GLU A 34 -6.42 2.22 1.07
C GLU A 34 -6.51 3.30 2.16
N HIS A 35 -7.72 3.61 2.62
CA HIS A 35 -7.92 4.60 3.67
C HIS A 35 -7.33 4.13 5.01
N GLU A 36 -7.47 2.85 5.30
CA GLU A 36 -6.91 2.29 6.53
C GLU A 36 -5.39 2.30 6.50
N VAL A 37 -4.79 2.01 5.33
CA VAL A 37 -3.34 2.09 5.16
C VAL A 37 -2.87 3.53 5.34
N ALA A 38 -3.56 4.49 4.71
CA ALA A 38 -3.21 5.90 4.81
C ALA A 38 -3.26 6.36 6.27
N HIS A 39 -4.31 5.97 6.99
CA HIS A 39 -4.47 6.32 8.41
C HIS A 39 -3.31 5.76 9.25
N ALA A 40 -2.92 4.52 9.00
CA ALA A 40 -1.81 3.90 9.73
C ALA A 40 -0.50 4.62 9.49
N ILE A 41 -0.26 5.08 8.26
CA ILE A 41 0.95 5.85 7.95
C ILE A 41 0.92 7.21 8.66
N VAL A 42 -0.21 7.91 8.58
CA VAL A 42 -0.36 9.24 9.21
C VAL A 42 -0.17 9.16 10.72
N THR A 43 -0.71 8.12 11.37
CA THR A 43 -0.63 7.97 12.82
C THR A 43 0.70 7.38 13.29
N MET A 44 1.66 7.21 12.37
CA MET A 44 2.99 6.70 12.69
C MET A 44 3.02 5.24 13.16
N LYS A 45 1.96 4.48 12.86
CA LYS A 45 1.98 3.05 13.15
C LYS A 45 2.97 2.32 12.25
N VAL A 46 3.23 2.88 11.07
CA VAL A 46 4.28 2.40 10.18
C VAL A 46 5.41 3.42 10.22
N ARG A 47 6.61 2.97 10.54
CA ARG A 47 7.79 3.85 10.65
C ARG A 47 8.93 3.29 9.81
N GLY A 48 9.84 4.19 9.45
CA GLY A 48 10.98 3.84 8.61
C GLY A 48 10.63 4.01 7.14
N ALA A 49 11.52 4.71 6.41
CA ALA A 49 11.26 5.04 5.01
C ALA A 49 10.93 3.84 4.13
N PRO A 50 11.67 2.72 4.21
CA PRO A 50 11.34 1.56 3.38
C PRO A 50 9.97 0.95 3.69
N ALA A 51 9.64 0.82 4.98
CA ALA A 51 8.36 0.22 5.37
C ALA A 51 7.18 1.08 4.93
N ILE A 52 7.32 2.40 4.96
CA ILE A 52 6.28 3.32 4.51
C ILE A 52 6.03 3.14 3.00
N GLY A 53 7.10 3.01 2.21
CA GLY A 53 6.98 2.78 0.77
C GLY A 53 6.31 1.44 0.46
N VAL A 54 6.70 0.39 1.17
CA VAL A 54 6.10 -0.94 1.00
C VAL A 54 4.60 -0.90 1.35
N ALA A 55 4.27 -0.28 2.49
CA ALA A 55 2.87 -0.17 2.91
C ALA A 55 2.03 0.59 1.90
N ALA A 56 2.56 1.68 1.34
CA ALA A 56 1.85 2.46 0.33
C ALA A 56 1.61 1.64 -0.94
N ALA A 57 2.60 0.85 -1.36
CA ALA A 57 2.45 -0.01 -2.54
C ALA A 57 1.30 -1.00 -2.36
N TYR A 58 1.22 -1.66 -1.20
CA TYR A 58 0.10 -2.54 -0.90
C TYR A 58 -1.21 -1.75 -0.80
N GLY A 59 -1.16 -0.53 -0.29
CA GLY A 59 -2.34 0.32 -0.19
C GLY A 59 -2.97 0.60 -1.56
N ILE A 60 -2.15 0.77 -2.59
CA ILE A 60 -2.65 0.95 -3.95
C ILE A 60 -3.40 -0.31 -4.40
N ALA A 61 -2.84 -1.49 -4.15
CA ALA A 61 -3.49 -2.75 -4.52
C ALA A 61 -4.83 -2.91 -3.79
N LEU A 62 -4.87 -2.60 -2.50
CA LEU A 62 -6.11 -2.66 -1.72
C LEU A 62 -7.16 -1.69 -2.25
N GLY A 63 -6.74 -0.48 -2.64
CA GLY A 63 -7.63 0.51 -3.19
C GLY A 63 -8.25 0.07 -4.51
N LEU A 64 -7.45 -0.58 -5.36
CA LEU A 64 -7.94 -1.07 -6.65
C LEU A 64 -8.88 -2.27 -6.47
N LYS A 65 -8.72 -3.04 -5.41
CA LYS A 65 -9.62 -4.15 -5.08
C LYS A 65 -10.91 -3.69 -4.42
N ASN A 66 -10.91 -2.50 -3.84
CA ASN A 66 -12.03 -2.00 -3.05
C ASN A 66 -13.25 -1.77 -3.96
N PRO A 67 -14.37 -2.51 -3.76
CA PRO A 67 -15.55 -2.36 -4.61
C PRO A 67 -16.10 -0.94 -4.66
N ALA A 68 -15.93 -0.19 -3.56
CA ALA A 68 -16.41 1.18 -3.50
C ALA A 68 -15.74 2.09 -4.54
N ASN A 69 -14.54 1.73 -4.99
CA ASN A 69 -13.77 2.52 -5.96
C ASN A 69 -14.01 2.11 -7.41
N GLN A 70 -14.68 1.00 -7.64
CA GLN A 70 -14.80 0.43 -8.98
C GLN A 70 -15.91 1.02 -9.84
N ALA A 71 -16.66 1.98 -9.30
CA ALA A 71 -17.72 2.66 -10.04
C ALA A 71 -17.18 3.71 -11.01
N SER A 72 -15.92 4.09 -10.85
CA SER A 72 -15.28 5.13 -11.66
C SER A 72 -14.31 4.55 -12.68
N ASN A 73 -13.75 5.43 -13.49
CA ASN A 73 -12.71 5.10 -14.46
C ASN A 73 -11.44 4.66 -13.72
N LEU A 74 -10.79 3.61 -14.21
CA LEU A 74 -9.57 3.08 -13.58
C LEU A 74 -8.47 4.14 -13.43
N THR A 75 -8.23 4.93 -14.47
CA THR A 75 -7.16 5.94 -14.45
C THR A 75 -7.42 6.98 -13.36
N LEU A 76 -8.65 7.47 -13.26
CA LEU A 76 -9.01 8.46 -12.24
C LEU A 76 -8.95 7.86 -10.84
N THR A 77 -9.39 6.63 -10.70
CA THR A 77 -9.37 5.93 -9.42
C THR A 77 -7.93 5.70 -8.96
N LEU A 78 -7.07 5.22 -9.84
CA LEU A 78 -5.66 5.01 -9.54
C LEU A 78 -5.01 6.31 -9.09
N ASP A 79 -5.26 7.40 -9.81
CA ASP A 79 -4.70 8.70 -9.48
C ASP A 79 -5.17 9.17 -8.10
N SER A 80 -6.46 8.98 -7.81
CA SER A 80 -7.04 9.35 -6.51
C SER A 80 -6.41 8.57 -5.36
N ILE A 81 -6.23 7.26 -5.52
CA ILE A 81 -5.60 6.41 -4.51
C ILE A 81 -4.15 6.85 -4.29
N CYS A 82 -3.43 7.10 -5.36
CA CYS A 82 -2.03 7.52 -5.26
C CYS A 82 -1.89 8.87 -4.56
N ARG A 83 -2.81 9.80 -4.82
CA ARG A 83 -2.80 11.11 -4.15
C ARG A 83 -3.09 10.98 -2.67
N LEU A 84 -4.04 10.11 -2.31
CA LEU A 84 -4.37 9.86 -0.91
C LEU A 84 -3.15 9.39 -0.15
N LEU A 85 -2.44 8.41 -0.69
CA LEU A 85 -1.27 7.83 -0.03
C LEU A 85 -0.09 8.79 -0.04
N ALA A 86 0.12 9.53 -1.13
CA ALA A 86 1.21 10.50 -1.21
C ALA A 86 1.06 11.63 -0.18
N ALA A 87 -0.18 12.01 0.12
CA ALA A 87 -0.44 13.08 1.08
C ALA A 87 -0.15 12.71 2.53
N THR A 88 0.02 11.42 2.83
CA THR A 88 0.25 10.96 4.21
C THR A 88 1.60 11.41 4.77
N ARG A 89 2.63 11.45 3.95
CA ARG A 89 3.98 11.85 4.34
C ARG A 89 4.64 12.62 3.18
N PRO A 90 4.28 13.89 3.00
CA PRO A 90 4.69 14.64 1.79
C PRO A 90 6.20 14.76 1.52
N THR A 91 7.02 14.56 2.55
CA THR A 91 8.48 14.66 2.39
C THR A 91 9.17 13.30 2.30
N ALA A 92 8.41 12.20 2.31
CA ALA A 92 8.99 10.86 2.31
C ALA A 92 9.32 10.42 0.88
N VAL A 93 10.59 10.47 0.53
CA VAL A 93 11.07 10.14 -0.84
C VAL A 93 10.73 8.70 -1.23
N ASN A 94 10.94 7.74 -0.33
CA ASN A 94 10.64 6.32 -0.62
C ASN A 94 9.16 6.08 -0.86
N LEU A 95 8.30 6.86 -0.20
CA LEU A 95 6.86 6.79 -0.41
C LEU A 95 6.51 7.16 -1.85
N PHE A 96 7.03 8.28 -2.34
CA PHE A 96 6.78 8.73 -3.70
C PHE A 96 7.35 7.77 -4.73
N TRP A 97 8.55 7.27 -4.49
CA TRP A 97 9.19 6.33 -5.38
C TRP A 97 8.35 5.05 -5.55
N ALA A 98 7.86 4.50 -4.44
CA ALA A 98 7.06 3.28 -4.45
C ALA A 98 5.73 3.51 -5.18
N ILE A 99 5.08 4.64 -4.90
CA ILE A 99 3.81 4.99 -5.55
C ILE A 99 3.99 5.11 -7.06
N GLU A 100 5.03 5.82 -7.51
CA GLU A 100 5.27 6.00 -8.94
C GLU A 100 5.58 4.68 -9.63
N ARG A 101 6.32 3.80 -8.98
CA ARG A 101 6.65 2.50 -9.53
C ARG A 101 5.40 1.63 -9.74
N VAL A 102 4.52 1.57 -8.75
CA VAL A 102 3.28 0.80 -8.86
C VAL A 102 2.35 1.41 -9.89
N LYS A 103 2.23 2.74 -9.87
CA LYS A 103 1.38 3.47 -10.82
C LYS A 103 1.80 3.21 -12.26
N ALA A 104 3.09 3.25 -12.52
CA ALA A 104 3.62 3.00 -13.87
C ALA A 104 3.33 1.56 -14.33
N ALA A 105 3.49 0.60 -13.44
CA ALA A 105 3.23 -0.81 -13.76
C ALA A 105 1.76 -1.03 -14.12
N VAL A 106 0.86 -0.44 -13.34
CA VAL A 106 -0.58 -0.57 -13.57
C VAL A 106 -0.99 0.13 -14.86
N ALA A 107 -0.51 1.36 -15.05
CA ALA A 107 -0.88 2.16 -16.21
C ALA A 107 -0.48 1.51 -17.54
N GLY A 108 0.62 0.77 -17.53
CA GLY A 108 1.12 0.13 -18.75
C GLY A 108 0.44 -1.16 -19.15
N GLN A 109 -0.28 -1.81 -18.25
CA GLN A 109 -0.73 -3.18 -18.50
C GLN A 109 -2.18 -3.53 -18.14
N ALA A 110 -2.87 -2.67 -17.41
CA ALA A 110 -4.18 -3.04 -16.88
C ALA A 110 -5.32 -3.01 -17.90
N GLY A 111 -5.20 -2.22 -18.93
CA GLY A 111 -6.24 -2.15 -19.97
C GLY A 111 -7.61 -1.70 -19.46
N GLY A 112 -7.65 -0.97 -18.36
CA GLY A 112 -8.89 -0.48 -17.77
C GLY A 112 -9.61 -1.46 -16.86
N ASN A 113 -9.07 -2.63 -16.65
CA ASN A 113 -9.68 -3.68 -15.80
C ASN A 113 -9.18 -3.59 -14.36
N PHE A 114 -10.09 -3.37 -13.41
CA PHE A 114 -9.73 -3.24 -12.00
C PHE A 114 -9.12 -4.52 -11.42
N GLY A 115 -9.65 -5.68 -11.79
CA GLY A 115 -9.10 -6.95 -11.30
C GLY A 115 -7.66 -7.15 -11.75
N THR A 116 -7.38 -6.87 -13.03
CA THR A 116 -6.04 -6.96 -13.57
C THR A 116 -5.13 -5.91 -12.93
N ALA A 117 -5.62 -4.68 -12.77
CA ALA A 117 -4.87 -3.60 -12.14
C ALA A 117 -4.48 -3.95 -10.70
N ALA A 118 -5.42 -4.47 -9.92
CA ALA A 118 -5.15 -4.87 -8.54
C ALA A 118 -4.11 -5.98 -8.47
N ALA A 119 -4.18 -6.96 -9.37
CA ALA A 119 -3.21 -8.05 -9.42
C ALA A 119 -1.81 -7.54 -9.76
N ILE A 120 -1.71 -6.62 -10.72
CA ILE A 120 -0.43 -6.01 -11.11
C ILE A 120 0.14 -5.21 -9.94
N ALA A 121 -0.69 -4.40 -9.28
CA ALA A 121 -0.27 -3.59 -8.14
C ALA A 121 0.23 -4.47 -7.00
N LEU A 122 -0.48 -5.56 -6.71
CA LEU A 122 -0.09 -6.48 -5.65
C LEU A 122 1.24 -7.15 -5.95
N LYS A 123 1.42 -7.58 -7.19
CA LYS A 123 2.68 -8.20 -7.63
C LYS A 123 3.84 -7.23 -7.48
N GLU A 124 3.63 -5.97 -7.87
CA GLU A 124 4.66 -4.94 -7.75
C GLU A 124 4.98 -4.64 -6.29
N ALA A 125 3.95 -4.62 -5.44
CA ALA A 125 4.15 -4.41 -4.00
C ALA A 125 4.99 -5.54 -3.39
N HIS A 126 4.72 -6.79 -3.78
CA HIS A 126 5.52 -7.92 -3.33
C HIS A 126 6.98 -7.79 -3.78
N ALA A 127 7.19 -7.31 -5.02
CA ALA A 127 8.54 -7.11 -5.55
C ALA A 127 9.28 -6.02 -4.76
N ILE A 128 8.61 -4.92 -4.47
CA ILE A 128 9.20 -3.83 -3.67
C ILE A 128 9.59 -4.33 -2.29
N LYS A 129 8.70 -5.09 -1.66
CA LYS A 129 8.97 -5.66 -0.34
C LYS A 129 10.18 -6.60 -0.37
N ALA A 130 10.24 -7.45 -1.38
CA ALA A 130 11.34 -8.40 -1.51
C ALA A 130 12.68 -7.70 -1.69
N GLU A 131 12.71 -6.61 -2.47
CA GLU A 131 13.92 -5.82 -2.68
C GLU A 131 14.36 -5.12 -1.40
N ASP A 132 13.41 -4.73 -0.57
CA ASP A 132 13.68 -3.98 0.65
C ASP A 132 14.24 -4.85 1.77
N ILE A 133 13.99 -6.14 1.73
CA ILE A 133 14.46 -7.07 2.77
C ILE A 133 15.98 -7.24 2.76
N GLU A 134 16.63 -6.93 1.68
CA GLU A 134 18.09 -7.01 1.53
C GLU A 134 18.86 -6.24 2.66
#